data_ca503f1e09ee876a4e60307e29b569f1
#
_entry.id   ca503f1e09ee876a4e60307e29b569f1
#
_cell.length_a   1.000
_cell.length_b   1.000
_cell.length_c   1.000
_cell.angle_alpha   90.00
_cell.angle_beta   90.00
_cell.angle_gamma   90.00
#
_symmetry.space_group_name_H-M   'P 1'
#
loop_
_entity.id
_entity.type
_entity.pdbx_description
1 polymer ?
#
loop_
_entity_poly.entity_id
_entity_poly.type
_entity_poly.pdbx_seq_one_letter_code
_entity_poly.pdbx_strand_id
1 'polypeptide(L)'
;SNEIFNYYVRPVADNWFKFFDYEFIAGRSFTQEEYDARRWVSVITERMALQLFGTTDVVGKEYQSNFFPTKVVGVVKDVNAIFQTAYADAFVPFSLENEDYYATWTGGLGGIRLGLLKLLPDTRPAEVRTEVQHRQDRLNSSTAEYAFEMNELYTHTEYTFFRGKDISAPLVYSMLLMVLLIVPAINISGMTNARMQERVTEIAVRKAYGA
;
A
#
# COMPACT_ATOMS: atom_id res chain seq x y z
N SER A 1 9.96 33.58 1.83
CA SER A 1 11.01 32.58 1.91
C SER A 1 10.68 31.46 0.93
N ASN A 2 11.64 31.14 0.05
CA ASN A 2 11.51 29.97 -0.83
C ASN A 2 11.85 28.72 0.02
N GLU A 3 10.90 28.22 0.75
CA GLU A 3 11.04 26.92 1.38
C GLU A 3 10.76 25.82 0.35
N ILE A 4 11.71 24.90 0.19
CA ILE A 4 11.56 23.74 -0.69
C ILE A 4 11.06 22.58 0.16
N PHE A 5 9.87 22.10 -0.14
CA PHE A 5 9.29 20.93 0.48
C PHE A 5 9.37 19.74 -0.48
N ASN A 6 9.69 18.58 0.04
CA ASN A 6 9.67 17.33 -0.72
C ASN A 6 8.34 16.61 -0.46
N TYR A 7 7.53 16.48 -1.50
CA TYR A 7 6.26 15.77 -1.46
C TYR A 7 6.27 14.58 -2.41
N TYR A 8 5.63 13.52 -1.99
CA TYR A 8 5.40 12.36 -2.83
C TYR A 8 4.14 12.59 -3.67
N VAL A 9 4.33 12.84 -4.96
CA VAL A 9 3.25 13.04 -5.94
C VAL A 9 2.99 11.73 -6.66
N ARG A 10 1.73 11.32 -6.74
CA ARG A 10 1.29 10.12 -7.42
C ARG A 10 0.37 10.44 -8.57
N PRO A 11 0.74 10.07 -9.80
CA PRO A 11 -0.18 10.06 -10.92
C PRO A 11 -1.20 8.92 -10.74
N VAL A 12 -2.50 9.24 -10.89
CA VAL A 12 -3.58 8.29 -10.65
C VAL A 12 -4.66 8.36 -11.72
N ALA A 13 -5.37 7.27 -11.89
CA ALA A 13 -6.52 7.19 -12.78
C ALA A 13 -7.71 8.03 -12.24
N ASP A 14 -8.66 8.35 -13.07
CA ASP A 14 -9.86 9.12 -12.75
C ASP A 14 -10.72 8.50 -11.63
N ASN A 15 -10.77 7.17 -11.60
CA ASN A 15 -11.53 6.40 -10.62
C ASN A 15 -10.80 6.10 -9.30
N TRP A 16 -9.56 6.59 -9.13
CA TRP A 16 -8.70 6.29 -7.98
C TRP A 16 -9.33 6.56 -6.62
N PHE A 17 -9.92 7.74 -6.46
CA PHE A 17 -10.51 8.17 -5.18
C PHE A 17 -11.74 7.35 -4.81
N LYS A 18 -12.51 6.91 -5.81
CA LYS A 18 -13.64 6.02 -5.62
C LYS A 18 -13.20 4.58 -5.31
N PHE A 19 -12.09 4.14 -5.90
CA PHE A 19 -11.55 2.80 -5.68
C PHE A 19 -11.10 2.60 -4.23
N PHE A 20 -10.41 3.59 -3.65
CA PHE A 20 -9.88 3.54 -2.27
C PHE A 20 -10.79 4.21 -1.23
N ASP A 21 -11.92 4.78 -1.65
CA ASP A 21 -12.90 5.42 -0.76
C ASP A 21 -12.27 6.54 0.10
N TYR A 22 -11.57 7.49 -0.56
CA TYR A 22 -10.95 8.62 0.13
C TYR A 22 -12.00 9.56 0.72
N GLU A 23 -11.76 10.00 1.95
CA GLU A 23 -12.58 11.02 2.60
C GLU A 23 -12.12 12.42 2.18
N PHE A 24 -12.97 13.14 1.44
CA PHE A 24 -12.73 14.53 1.06
C PHE A 24 -13.08 15.47 2.20
N ILE A 25 -12.14 16.34 2.58
CA ILE A 25 -12.34 17.43 3.55
C ILE A 25 -12.92 18.64 2.84
N ALA A 26 -12.43 18.93 1.62
CA ALA A 26 -12.87 20.04 0.80
C ALA A 26 -12.74 19.69 -0.69
N GLY A 27 -13.58 20.32 -1.52
CA GLY A 27 -13.52 20.15 -2.97
C GLY A 27 -13.98 18.79 -3.46
N ARG A 28 -13.31 18.28 -4.49
CA ARG A 28 -13.68 17.04 -5.21
C ARG A 28 -12.45 16.40 -5.85
N SER A 29 -12.63 15.17 -6.38
CA SER A 29 -11.66 14.59 -7.33
C SER A 29 -11.63 15.41 -8.64
N PHE A 30 -10.60 15.22 -9.45
CA PHE A 30 -10.61 15.74 -10.81
C PHE A 30 -11.70 15.05 -11.67
N THR A 31 -12.25 15.80 -12.60
CA THR A 31 -13.28 15.31 -13.54
C THR A 31 -12.64 14.56 -14.69
N GLN A 32 -13.47 13.78 -15.41
CA GLN A 32 -13.02 13.12 -16.64
C GLN A 32 -12.51 14.12 -17.68
N GLU A 33 -13.17 15.28 -17.78
CA GLU A 33 -12.73 16.33 -18.70
C GLU A 33 -11.36 16.92 -18.34
N GLU A 34 -11.10 17.12 -17.01
CA GLU A 34 -9.80 17.58 -16.52
C GLU A 34 -8.72 16.52 -16.76
N TYR A 35 -9.07 15.24 -16.63
CA TYR A 35 -8.20 14.12 -16.89
C TYR A 35 -7.84 14.02 -18.38
N ASP A 36 -8.85 14.02 -19.28
CA ASP A 36 -8.67 13.86 -20.72
C ASP A 36 -7.98 15.10 -21.35
N ALA A 37 -8.28 16.29 -20.81
CA ALA A 37 -7.65 17.54 -21.24
C ALA A 37 -6.22 17.74 -20.67
N ARG A 38 -5.68 16.76 -19.94
CA ARG A 38 -4.35 16.83 -19.30
C ARG A 38 -4.13 18.11 -18.50
N ARG A 39 -5.15 18.51 -17.71
CA ARG A 39 -5.06 19.73 -16.91
C ARG A 39 -4.19 19.52 -15.68
N TRP A 40 -3.35 20.51 -15.38
CA TRP A 40 -2.53 20.54 -14.16
C TRP A 40 -3.41 20.86 -12.94
N VAL A 41 -4.13 19.82 -12.50
CA VAL A 41 -4.95 19.84 -11.28
C VAL A 41 -4.43 18.79 -10.31
N SER A 42 -4.66 19.01 -9.02
CA SER A 42 -4.28 18.06 -7.98
C SER A 42 -5.33 17.96 -6.88
N VAL A 43 -5.39 16.78 -6.29
CA VAL A 43 -5.97 16.56 -4.97
C VAL A 43 -4.80 16.36 -4.00
N ILE A 44 -4.79 17.14 -2.92
CA ILE A 44 -3.71 17.10 -1.94
C ILE A 44 -4.20 16.60 -0.59
N THR A 45 -3.29 16.10 0.24
CA THR A 45 -3.64 15.68 1.60
C THR A 45 -3.80 16.89 2.53
N GLU A 46 -4.51 16.68 3.64
CA GLU A 46 -4.67 17.66 4.71
C GLU A 46 -3.31 18.16 5.21
N ARG A 47 -2.37 17.24 5.45
CA ARG A 47 -1.01 17.57 5.87
C ARG A 47 -0.32 18.51 4.89
N MET A 48 -0.35 18.20 3.59
CA MET A 48 0.26 19.03 2.57
C MET A 48 -0.42 20.41 2.48
N ALA A 49 -1.76 20.47 2.60
CA ALA A 49 -2.49 21.72 2.60
C ALA A 49 -2.07 22.63 3.77
N LEU A 50 -1.96 22.08 4.97
CA LEU A 50 -1.51 22.79 6.16
C LEU A 50 -0.06 23.27 6.05
N GLN A 51 0.82 22.45 5.52
CA GLN A 51 2.24 22.80 5.34
C GLN A 51 2.44 23.91 4.31
N LEU A 52 1.75 23.84 3.15
CA LEU A 52 1.93 24.83 2.08
C LEU A 52 1.17 26.12 2.32
N PHE A 53 -0.02 26.06 2.88
CA PHE A 53 -0.94 27.19 2.92
C PHE A 53 -1.38 27.59 4.34
N GLY A 54 -1.04 26.79 5.35
CA GLY A 54 -1.47 27.02 6.73
C GLY A 54 -2.95 26.76 7.01
N THR A 55 -3.70 26.24 6.03
CA THR A 55 -5.14 25.98 6.11
C THR A 55 -5.54 24.86 5.18
N THR A 56 -6.69 24.21 5.45
CA THR A 56 -7.30 23.22 4.56
C THR A 56 -8.26 23.84 3.52
N ASP A 57 -8.61 25.12 3.67
CA ASP A 57 -9.40 25.87 2.69
C ASP A 57 -8.51 26.40 1.57
N VAL A 58 -8.16 25.49 0.66
CA VAL A 58 -7.18 25.74 -0.41
C VAL A 58 -7.69 25.39 -1.79
N VAL A 59 -8.93 24.98 -1.92
CA VAL A 59 -9.54 24.66 -3.22
C VAL A 59 -9.49 25.89 -4.12
N GLY A 60 -8.95 25.71 -5.31
CA GLY A 60 -8.76 26.79 -6.29
C GLY A 60 -7.42 27.52 -6.19
N LYS A 61 -6.65 27.36 -5.10
CA LYS A 61 -5.29 27.89 -4.99
C LYS A 61 -4.33 27.09 -5.87
N GLU A 62 -3.21 27.70 -6.21
CA GLU A 62 -2.16 27.10 -7.02
C GLU A 62 -0.87 26.97 -6.21
N TYR A 63 -0.13 25.92 -6.48
CA TYR A 63 1.24 25.73 -5.99
C TYR A 63 2.13 25.26 -7.13
N GLN A 64 3.44 25.45 -6.96
CA GLN A 64 4.41 25.00 -7.94
C GLN A 64 4.76 23.53 -7.69
N SER A 65 4.31 22.64 -8.58
CA SER A 65 4.67 21.21 -8.56
C SER A 65 5.73 20.97 -9.64
N ASN A 66 6.93 20.56 -9.23
CA ASN A 66 8.09 20.45 -10.10
C ASN A 66 8.35 21.74 -10.89
N PHE A 67 7.86 21.85 -12.12
CA PHE A 67 8.05 23.05 -12.96
C PHE A 67 6.72 23.64 -13.43
N PHE A 68 5.59 23.11 -12.98
CA PHE A 68 4.28 23.50 -13.46
C PHE A 68 3.38 24.00 -12.34
N PRO A 69 2.67 25.15 -12.55
CA PRO A 69 1.66 25.60 -11.62
C PRO A 69 0.51 24.58 -11.62
N THR A 70 0.19 24.05 -10.46
CA THR A 70 -0.83 23.03 -10.29
C THR A 70 -1.94 23.54 -9.41
N LYS A 71 -3.18 23.49 -9.89
CA LYS A 71 -4.35 23.97 -9.17
C LYS A 71 -4.92 22.90 -8.25
N VAL A 72 -5.15 23.24 -6.98
CA VAL A 72 -5.81 22.35 -6.02
C VAL A 72 -7.30 22.29 -6.31
N VAL A 73 -7.84 21.09 -6.56
CA VAL A 73 -9.28 20.86 -6.78
C VAL A 73 -9.96 20.14 -5.62
N GLY A 74 -9.17 19.51 -4.76
CA GLY A 74 -9.68 18.85 -3.57
C GLY A 74 -8.62 18.63 -2.50
N VAL A 75 -9.09 18.44 -1.28
CA VAL A 75 -8.28 18.08 -0.11
C VAL A 75 -8.87 16.81 0.50
N VAL A 76 -8.02 15.82 0.73
CA VAL A 76 -8.40 14.54 1.34
C VAL A 76 -7.71 14.34 2.67
N LYS A 77 -8.29 13.52 3.55
CA LYS A 77 -7.62 13.08 4.76
C LYS A 77 -6.32 12.34 4.45
N ASP A 78 -5.37 12.43 5.37
CA ASP A 78 -4.11 11.70 5.25
C ASP A 78 -4.34 10.20 5.30
N VAL A 79 -3.63 9.48 4.44
CA VAL A 79 -3.54 8.03 4.46
C VAL A 79 -2.24 7.62 5.13
N ASN A 80 -2.28 6.60 5.97
CA ASN A 80 -1.09 6.10 6.64
C ASN A 80 -0.09 5.53 5.61
N ALA A 81 1.19 5.88 5.76
CA ALA A 81 2.28 5.45 4.88
C ALA A 81 2.48 3.92 4.82
N ILE A 82 1.93 3.17 5.79
CA ILE A 82 1.90 1.70 5.74
C ILE A 82 1.13 1.22 4.50
N PHE A 83 0.09 1.95 4.09
CA PHE A 83 -0.67 1.64 2.87
C PHE A 83 0.02 2.24 1.63
N GLN A 84 1.21 1.77 1.32
CA GLN A 84 2.08 2.31 0.26
C GLN A 84 1.37 2.51 -1.08
N THR A 85 0.42 1.65 -1.42
CA THR A 85 -0.34 1.74 -2.66
C THR A 85 -1.25 2.97 -2.69
N ALA A 86 -1.90 3.29 -1.57
CA ALA A 86 -2.82 4.42 -1.45
C ALA A 86 -2.13 5.71 -0.98
N TYR A 87 -0.94 5.61 -0.39
CA TYR A 87 -0.24 6.76 0.18
C TYR A 87 0.35 7.67 -0.90
N ALA A 88 0.09 8.95 -0.78
CA ALA A 88 0.81 10.04 -1.44
C ALA A 88 0.49 11.35 -0.70
N ASP A 89 1.26 12.40 -0.94
CA ASP A 89 0.99 13.75 -0.44
C ASP A 89 0.09 14.52 -1.41
N ALA A 90 0.27 14.27 -2.71
CA ALA A 90 -0.55 14.83 -3.77
C ALA A 90 -0.87 13.79 -4.84
N PHE A 91 -2.04 13.91 -5.42
CA PHE A 91 -2.53 13.09 -6.52
C PHE A 91 -2.77 13.96 -7.73
N VAL A 92 -2.24 13.56 -8.87
CA VAL A 92 -2.42 14.26 -10.16
C VAL A 92 -2.98 13.28 -11.20
N PRO A 93 -3.66 13.77 -12.25
CA PRO A 93 -4.12 12.90 -13.33
C PRO A 93 -2.97 12.14 -13.97
N PHE A 94 -3.12 10.83 -14.13
CA PHE A 94 -2.13 9.98 -14.80
C PHE A 94 -1.93 10.41 -16.28
N SER A 95 -2.94 11.02 -16.88
CA SER A 95 -2.87 11.57 -18.25
C SER A 95 -1.82 12.67 -18.43
N LEU A 96 -1.30 13.24 -17.33
CA LEU A 96 -0.18 14.20 -17.36
C LEU A 96 1.17 13.53 -17.61
N GLU A 97 1.29 12.22 -17.37
CA GLU A 97 2.51 11.49 -17.66
C GLU A 97 2.73 11.45 -19.18
N ASN A 98 3.96 11.72 -19.56
CA ASN A 98 4.34 11.67 -20.96
C ASN A 98 4.52 10.20 -21.38
N GLU A 99 3.58 9.67 -22.15
CA GLU A 99 3.66 8.31 -22.70
C GLU A 99 4.91 8.12 -23.58
N ASP A 100 5.36 9.14 -24.27
CA ASP A 100 6.56 9.09 -25.12
C ASP A 100 7.83 8.84 -24.30
N TYR A 101 7.91 9.34 -23.07
CA TYR A 101 9.06 9.09 -22.20
C TYR A 101 9.19 7.61 -21.86
N TYR A 102 8.09 6.96 -21.49
CA TYR A 102 8.08 5.52 -21.22
C TYR A 102 8.23 4.68 -22.51
N ALA A 103 7.63 5.11 -23.60
CA ALA A 103 7.75 4.46 -24.90
C ALA A 103 9.21 4.41 -25.40
N THR A 104 9.98 5.48 -25.17
CA THR A 104 11.39 5.55 -25.56
C THR A 104 12.28 4.58 -24.79
N TRP A 105 11.99 4.35 -23.48
CA TRP A 105 12.78 3.47 -22.62
C TRP A 105 12.42 1.99 -22.75
N THR A 106 11.21 1.68 -23.16
CA THR A 106 10.66 0.31 -23.12
C THR A 106 10.20 -0.19 -24.49
N GLY A 107 10.52 0.52 -25.57
CA GLY A 107 10.06 0.15 -26.93
C GLY A 107 8.54 0.29 -27.13
N GLY A 108 7.87 1.12 -26.35
CA GLY A 108 6.43 1.39 -26.47
C GLY A 108 5.53 0.41 -25.70
N LEU A 109 6.06 -0.69 -25.19
CA LEU A 109 5.29 -1.76 -24.54
C LEU A 109 5.42 -1.83 -23.04
N GLY A 110 6.35 -1.10 -22.47
CA GLY A 110 6.63 -1.13 -21.03
C GLY A 110 6.34 0.20 -20.34
N GLY A 111 6.16 0.13 -19.06
CA GLY A 111 6.02 1.25 -18.15
C GLY A 111 5.73 0.72 -16.75
N ILE A 112 6.09 1.49 -15.73
CA ILE A 112 5.75 1.14 -14.36
C ILE A 112 4.27 1.45 -14.16
N ARG A 113 3.41 0.54 -14.57
CA ARG A 113 1.95 0.67 -14.37
C ARG A 113 1.52 -0.34 -13.33
N LEU A 114 0.83 0.13 -12.31
CA LEU A 114 0.21 -0.71 -11.30
C LEU A 114 -1.28 -0.83 -11.60
N GLY A 115 -1.71 -2.01 -11.99
CA GLY A 115 -3.13 -2.35 -12.11
C GLY A 115 -3.67 -2.81 -10.76
N LEU A 116 -4.81 -2.27 -10.35
CA LEU A 116 -5.50 -2.63 -9.13
C LEU A 116 -6.85 -3.26 -9.44
N LEU A 117 -7.15 -4.38 -8.80
CA LEU A 117 -8.41 -5.09 -8.94
C LEU A 117 -9.14 -5.13 -7.59
N LYS A 118 -10.35 -4.64 -7.55
CA LYS A 118 -11.25 -4.78 -6.40
C LYS A 118 -12.11 -6.02 -6.62
N LEU A 119 -11.92 -7.03 -5.78
CA LEU A 119 -12.70 -8.27 -5.87
C LEU A 119 -14.08 -8.08 -5.27
N LEU A 120 -15.06 -8.76 -5.84
CA LEU A 120 -16.38 -8.89 -5.21
C LEU A 120 -16.25 -9.75 -3.94
N PRO A 121 -17.15 -9.58 -2.96
CA PRO A 121 -17.03 -10.24 -1.65
C PRO A 121 -16.85 -11.77 -1.70
N ASP A 122 -17.44 -12.43 -2.69
CA ASP A 122 -17.43 -13.90 -2.82
C ASP A 122 -16.35 -14.42 -3.79
N THR A 123 -15.52 -13.53 -4.36
CA THR A 123 -14.51 -13.93 -5.32
C THR A 123 -13.22 -14.35 -4.63
N ARG A 124 -12.72 -15.55 -4.93
CA ARG A 124 -11.46 -16.05 -4.40
C ARG A 124 -10.27 -15.50 -5.20
N PRO A 125 -9.21 -15.01 -4.55
CA PRO A 125 -8.02 -14.52 -5.25
C PRO A 125 -7.39 -15.54 -6.21
N ALA A 126 -7.48 -16.84 -5.90
CA ALA A 126 -6.98 -17.91 -6.76
C ALA A 126 -7.73 -17.98 -8.10
N GLU A 127 -9.05 -17.78 -8.10
CA GLU A 127 -9.86 -17.79 -9.32
C GLU A 127 -9.48 -16.62 -10.25
N VAL A 128 -9.22 -15.46 -9.66
CA VAL A 128 -8.77 -14.28 -10.41
C VAL A 128 -7.39 -14.49 -11.00
N ARG A 129 -6.46 -15.09 -10.25
CA ARG A 129 -5.13 -15.46 -10.79
C ARG A 129 -5.26 -16.36 -12.01
N THR A 130 -6.10 -17.38 -11.93
CA THR A 130 -6.34 -18.30 -13.04
C THR A 130 -6.94 -17.60 -14.26
N GLU A 131 -7.95 -16.75 -14.06
CA GLU A 131 -8.57 -16.01 -15.17
C GLU A 131 -7.60 -15.04 -15.83
N VAL A 132 -6.78 -14.34 -15.03
CA VAL A 132 -5.75 -13.43 -15.54
C VAL A 132 -4.71 -14.21 -16.35
N GLN A 133 -4.29 -15.38 -15.88
CA GLN A 133 -3.35 -16.22 -16.60
C GLN A 133 -3.93 -16.73 -17.93
N HIS A 134 -5.17 -17.16 -17.95
CA HIS A 134 -5.86 -17.52 -19.20
C HIS A 134 -5.98 -16.37 -20.20
N ARG A 135 -6.16 -15.14 -19.71
CA ARG A 135 -6.17 -13.96 -20.59
C ARG A 135 -4.80 -13.65 -21.16
N GLN A 136 -3.75 -13.79 -20.35
CA GLN A 136 -2.36 -13.65 -20.79
C GLN A 136 -2.04 -14.67 -21.89
N ASP A 137 -2.38 -15.95 -21.68
CA ASP A 137 -2.12 -17.01 -22.63
C ASP A 137 -2.85 -16.76 -23.97
N ARG A 138 -4.09 -16.25 -23.91
CA ARG A 138 -4.84 -15.85 -25.10
C ARG A 138 -4.20 -14.67 -25.83
N LEU A 139 -3.73 -13.66 -25.13
CA LEU A 139 -3.02 -12.53 -25.71
C LEU A 139 -1.73 -12.99 -26.38
N ASN A 140 -0.94 -13.81 -25.69
CA ASN A 140 0.33 -14.33 -26.23
C ASN A 140 0.11 -15.24 -27.45
N SER A 141 -1.00 -15.98 -27.50
CA SER A 141 -1.33 -16.82 -28.65
C SER A 141 -1.84 -16.00 -29.86
N SER A 142 -2.37 -14.79 -29.62
CA SER A 142 -2.88 -13.91 -30.68
C SER A 142 -1.83 -12.94 -31.23
N THR A 143 -0.70 -12.75 -30.55
CA THR A 143 0.34 -11.78 -30.89
C THR A 143 1.66 -12.53 -31.11
N ALA A 144 2.09 -12.58 -32.37
CA ALA A 144 3.34 -13.30 -32.75
C ALA A 144 4.62 -12.50 -32.43
N GLU A 145 4.51 -11.21 -32.17
CA GLU A 145 5.64 -10.28 -32.08
C GLU A 145 6.16 -10.13 -30.64
N TYR A 146 5.29 -10.28 -29.63
CA TYR A 146 5.64 -10.06 -28.24
C TYR A 146 4.98 -11.11 -27.34
N ALA A 147 5.73 -11.59 -26.34
CA ALA A 147 5.17 -12.38 -25.25
C ALA A 147 5.01 -11.48 -24.02
N PHE A 148 3.79 -11.37 -23.53
CA PHE A 148 3.51 -10.68 -22.26
C PHE A 148 3.71 -11.66 -21.12
N GLU A 149 4.57 -11.32 -20.18
CA GLU A 149 4.69 -12.03 -18.92
C GLU A 149 4.20 -11.10 -17.81
N MET A 150 3.09 -11.47 -17.19
CA MET A 150 2.62 -10.73 -16.03
C MET A 150 3.35 -11.21 -14.79
N ASN A 151 3.87 -10.27 -14.04
CA ASN A 151 4.35 -10.54 -12.70
C ASN A 151 3.22 -11.10 -11.82
N GLU A 152 3.60 -11.76 -10.75
CA GLU A 152 2.64 -12.33 -9.80
C GLU A 152 1.58 -11.32 -9.35
N LEU A 153 0.34 -11.79 -9.23
CA LEU A 153 -0.75 -11.04 -8.65
C LEU A 153 -0.65 -11.12 -7.12
N TYR A 154 -0.38 -9.99 -6.51
CA TYR A 154 -0.31 -9.86 -5.06
C TYR A 154 -1.63 -9.36 -4.48
N THR A 155 -2.03 -9.89 -3.34
CA THR A 155 -3.01 -9.19 -2.51
C THR A 155 -2.41 -7.88 -2.00
N HIS A 156 -3.26 -6.94 -1.58
CA HIS A 156 -2.77 -5.65 -1.04
C HIS A 156 -1.79 -5.83 0.14
N THR A 157 -2.04 -6.80 0.99
CA THR A 157 -1.17 -7.12 2.13
C THR A 157 0.17 -7.70 1.65
N GLU A 158 0.16 -8.65 0.73
CA GLU A 158 1.37 -9.21 0.14
C GLU A 158 2.20 -8.14 -0.56
N TYR A 159 1.56 -7.27 -1.33
CA TYR A 159 2.22 -6.16 -2.00
C TYR A 159 2.89 -5.20 -1.02
N THR A 160 2.17 -4.83 0.05
CA THR A 160 2.65 -3.84 1.02
C THR A 160 3.85 -4.36 1.83
N PHE A 161 3.81 -5.63 2.24
CA PHE A 161 4.81 -6.15 3.17
C PHE A 161 5.90 -7.03 2.53
N PHE A 162 5.61 -7.66 1.40
CA PHE A 162 6.46 -8.73 0.86
C PHE A 162 6.98 -8.48 -0.56
N ARG A 163 6.47 -7.47 -1.29
CA ARG A 163 6.93 -7.19 -2.64
C ARG A 163 8.44 -6.96 -2.70
N GLY A 164 9.11 -7.71 -3.58
CA GLY A 164 10.56 -7.61 -3.78
C GLY A 164 11.38 -8.20 -2.63
N LYS A 165 10.77 -9.00 -1.76
CA LYS A 165 11.45 -9.76 -0.72
C LYS A 165 11.28 -11.25 -1.00
N ASP A 166 12.36 -12.00 -0.97
CA ASP A 166 12.35 -13.48 -1.13
C ASP A 166 11.74 -14.20 0.09
N ILE A 167 10.89 -13.51 0.84
CA ILE A 167 10.27 -14.02 2.06
C ILE A 167 8.79 -14.22 1.79
N SER A 168 8.33 -15.46 1.90
CA SER A 168 6.91 -15.77 1.76
C SER A 168 6.09 -15.28 2.96
N ALA A 169 4.93 -14.65 2.70
CA ALA A 169 4.01 -14.21 3.74
C ALA A 169 3.64 -15.33 4.75
N PRO A 170 3.31 -16.56 4.31
CA PRO A 170 3.02 -17.67 5.22
C PRO A 170 4.17 -17.99 6.17
N LEU A 171 5.41 -17.88 5.72
CA LEU A 171 6.58 -18.13 6.56
C LEU A 171 6.71 -17.09 7.68
N VAL A 172 6.54 -15.81 7.36
CA VAL A 172 6.60 -14.73 8.37
C VAL A 172 5.47 -14.87 9.39
N TYR A 173 4.24 -15.15 8.93
CA TYR A 173 3.12 -15.37 9.84
C TYR A 173 3.32 -16.59 10.74
N SER A 174 3.87 -17.69 10.21
CA SER A 174 4.17 -18.88 11.00
C SER A 174 5.27 -18.63 12.05
N MET A 175 6.32 -17.88 11.69
CA MET A 175 7.35 -17.45 12.65
C MET A 175 6.79 -16.57 13.75
N LEU A 176 5.96 -15.59 13.38
CA LEU A 176 5.31 -14.70 14.35
C LEU A 176 4.42 -15.48 15.31
N LEU A 177 3.60 -16.40 14.78
CA LEU A 177 2.75 -17.27 15.57
C LEU A 177 3.58 -18.16 16.52
N MET A 178 4.68 -18.72 16.02
CA MET A 178 5.60 -19.53 16.82
C MET A 178 6.17 -18.74 18.01
N VAL A 179 6.66 -17.51 17.77
CA VAL A 179 7.16 -16.63 18.83
C VAL A 179 6.07 -16.33 19.85
N LEU A 180 4.85 -16.03 19.37
CA LEU A 180 3.70 -15.71 20.21
C LEU A 180 3.25 -16.89 21.09
N LEU A 181 3.50 -18.11 20.68
CA LEU A 181 3.23 -19.33 21.47
C LEU A 181 4.38 -19.71 22.38
N ILE A 182 5.63 -19.58 21.92
CA ILE A 182 6.82 -20.01 22.67
C ILE A 182 7.06 -19.10 23.90
N VAL A 183 6.91 -17.79 23.75
CA VAL A 183 7.19 -16.86 24.86
C VAL A 183 6.30 -17.12 26.09
N PRO A 184 4.95 -17.26 25.98
CA PRO A 184 4.12 -17.65 27.11
C PRO A 184 4.45 -19.04 27.66
N ALA A 185 4.78 -20.00 26.79
CA ALA A 185 5.12 -21.36 27.21
C ALA A 185 6.39 -21.39 28.09
N ILE A 186 7.41 -20.62 27.71
CA ILE A 186 8.64 -20.47 28.52
C ILE A 186 8.32 -19.80 29.86
N ASN A 187 7.49 -18.77 29.88
CA ASN A 187 7.09 -18.09 31.10
C ASN A 187 6.34 -19.03 32.07
N ILE A 188 5.39 -19.81 31.56
CA ILE A 188 4.66 -20.80 32.36
C ILE A 188 5.61 -21.89 32.89
N SER A 189 6.52 -22.38 32.06
CA SER A 189 7.53 -23.38 32.49
C SER A 189 8.43 -22.86 33.57
N GLY A 190 8.88 -21.59 33.49
CA GLY A 190 9.68 -20.93 34.49
C GLY A 190 8.95 -20.81 35.85
N MET A 191 7.69 -20.36 35.80
CA MET A 191 6.85 -20.27 37.02
C MET A 191 6.58 -21.65 37.65
N THR A 192 6.36 -22.66 36.83
CA THR A 192 6.10 -24.04 37.33
C THR A 192 7.34 -24.62 37.97
N ASN A 193 8.52 -24.42 37.37
CA ASN A 193 9.79 -24.86 37.98
C ASN A 193 10.09 -24.17 39.30
N ALA A 194 9.86 -22.86 39.42
CA ALA A 194 10.05 -22.12 40.65
C ALA A 194 9.13 -22.67 41.76
N ARG A 195 7.86 -22.88 41.47
CA ARG A 195 6.88 -23.47 42.42
C ARG A 195 7.23 -24.91 42.82
N MET A 196 7.76 -25.70 41.87
CA MET A 196 8.23 -27.06 42.22
C MET A 196 9.41 -27.05 43.16
N GLN A 197 10.39 -26.18 42.96
CA GLN A 197 11.55 -26.06 43.84
C GLN A 197 11.13 -25.64 45.27
N GLU A 198 10.20 -24.72 45.43
CA GLU A 198 9.62 -24.35 46.72
C GLU A 198 8.96 -25.56 47.41
N ARG A 199 8.15 -26.33 46.66
CA ARG A 199 7.49 -27.53 47.22
C ARG A 199 8.47 -28.63 47.57
N VAL A 200 9.53 -28.85 46.80
CA VAL A 200 10.58 -29.83 47.09
C VAL A 200 11.29 -29.45 48.40
N THR A 201 11.59 -28.18 48.57
CA THR A 201 12.20 -27.68 49.82
C THR A 201 11.27 -27.86 51.02
N GLU A 202 9.97 -27.58 50.86
CA GLU A 202 8.98 -27.79 51.95
C GLU A 202 8.85 -29.26 52.33
N ILE A 203 8.80 -30.17 51.33
CA ILE A 203 8.74 -31.63 51.54
C ILE A 203 10.02 -32.11 52.21
N ALA A 204 11.18 -31.60 51.79
CA ALA A 204 12.47 -31.98 52.44
C ALA A 204 12.52 -31.57 53.92
N VAL A 205 12.04 -30.37 54.24
CA VAL A 205 11.96 -29.88 55.61
C VAL A 205 10.97 -30.73 56.42
N ARG A 206 9.77 -31.00 55.93
CA ARG A 206 8.79 -31.88 56.60
C ARG A 206 9.35 -33.26 56.86
N LYS A 207 10.03 -33.87 55.90
CA LYS A 207 10.64 -35.18 56.03
C LYS A 207 11.79 -35.22 57.03
N ALA A 208 12.55 -34.11 57.15
CA ALA A 208 13.60 -33.96 58.15
C ALA A 208 13.08 -33.86 59.60
N TYR A 209 11.87 -33.34 59.77
CA TYR A 209 11.20 -33.22 61.08
C TYR A 209 10.27 -34.39 61.44
N GLY A 210 10.29 -35.46 60.62
CA GLY A 210 9.58 -36.72 60.96
C GLY A 210 8.07 -36.70 60.70
N ALA A 211 7.60 -35.86 59.84
CA ALA A 211 6.19 -35.83 59.40
C ALA A 211 5.98 -36.63 58.11
#